data_37f0b38ad7dddc586a3ce1945bfb8514
#
_entry.id   37f0b38ad7dddc586a3ce1945bfb8514
#
_cell.length_a   1.000
_cell.length_b   1.000
_cell.length_c   1.000
_cell.angle_alpha   90.00
_cell.angle_beta   90.00
_cell.angle_gamma   90.00
#
_symmetry.space_group_name_H-M   'P 1'
#
loop_
_entity.id
_entity.type
_entity.pdbx_description
1 polymer ?
#
loop_
_entity_poly.entity_id
_entity_poly.type
_entity_poly.pdbx_seq_one_letter_code
_entity_poly.pdbx_strand_id
1 'polypeptide(L)'
;MGHQSARIVICGAGLAGISAAYYLALEHGCQNIVIVEQGNPLSLTSDKSTEAYRNWWPGPDTAMTSFMDRSIDLLEDIARATDNRINMNRRGYLFATADRGKIPFLQTMATMAEARGGGPARLHETASSPYLASPERGFDFDLTGADVIIEPSLIRRHFPYLAPETVAVAHARRAGWLSAQQLGMVMLEAIRERGVKLLRGRMEGIDTVAGRIRSVAVEHDGERRSLEATHLVLAAGPMQKEMSAVLGVDLPILAECHLKVSFPDPQGTMRAAPMLIWLDDQYLPWSEEERQALAEDEESRWLLEKFPWGVHGRPEGHGPGSTFIVLFNYHQGTANIVFPLPEQPHYPEIALRGMATMVPALKAYIGTSARPYVDGGYYIKTRENRPLIGPLPIEGTYISSAYSGFGVMASCAGGDLLARHITGSPLPDYAPAFLLSRYLDPAYRALLDAWGDGGQL
;
A
#
# COMPACT_ATOMS: atom_id res chain seq x y z
N MET A 1 -27.44 -3.58 36.96
CA MET A 1 -27.63 -3.50 35.51
C MET A 1 -26.39 -4.15 34.90
N GLY A 2 -26.54 -5.38 34.39
CA GLY A 2 -25.40 -6.10 33.80
C GLY A 2 -24.92 -5.31 32.59
N HIS A 3 -23.61 -5.01 32.53
CA HIS A 3 -22.96 -4.50 31.34
C HIS A 3 -23.17 -5.54 30.24
N GLN A 4 -24.11 -5.31 29.33
CA GLN A 4 -24.19 -6.05 28.10
C GLN A 4 -22.87 -5.77 27.36
N SER A 5 -21.99 -6.79 27.23
CA SER A 5 -20.70 -6.63 26.59
C SER A 5 -20.96 -6.16 25.16
N ALA A 6 -20.30 -5.08 24.76
CA ALA A 6 -20.43 -4.51 23.44
C ALA A 6 -20.20 -5.59 22.36
N ARG A 7 -21.11 -5.73 21.40
CA ARG A 7 -20.94 -6.60 20.24
C ARG A 7 -20.43 -5.75 19.08
N ILE A 8 -19.23 -6.08 18.60
CA ILE A 8 -18.58 -5.39 17.49
C ILE A 8 -18.68 -6.27 16.23
N VAL A 9 -19.29 -5.74 15.19
CA VAL A 9 -19.33 -6.37 13.86
C VAL A 9 -18.39 -5.61 12.93
N ILE A 10 -17.51 -6.34 12.25
CA ILE A 10 -16.55 -5.78 11.29
C ILE A 10 -16.90 -6.34 9.91
N CYS A 11 -17.21 -5.49 8.96
CA CYS A 11 -17.51 -5.85 7.58
C CYS A 11 -16.23 -5.83 6.74
N GLY A 12 -15.74 -7.02 6.36
CA GLY A 12 -14.53 -7.25 5.57
C GLY A 12 -13.37 -7.85 6.37
N ALA A 13 -12.77 -8.91 5.83
CA ALA A 13 -11.60 -9.59 6.36
C ALA A 13 -10.33 -9.32 5.51
N GLY A 14 -10.20 -8.14 4.93
CA GLY A 14 -8.94 -7.61 4.45
C GLY A 14 -8.05 -7.15 5.62
N LEU A 15 -6.82 -6.68 5.33
CA LEU A 15 -5.90 -6.19 6.38
C LEU A 15 -6.52 -5.11 7.27
N ALA A 16 -7.34 -4.21 6.72
CA ALA A 16 -8.00 -3.16 7.49
C ALA A 16 -8.94 -3.73 8.57
N GLY A 17 -9.80 -4.70 8.22
CA GLY A 17 -10.73 -5.31 9.17
C GLY A 17 -10.05 -6.25 10.16
N ILE A 18 -9.07 -7.04 9.69
CA ILE A 18 -8.30 -7.94 10.54
C ILE A 18 -7.48 -7.14 11.56
N SER A 19 -6.83 -6.06 11.14
CA SER A 19 -6.08 -5.17 12.02
C SER A 19 -6.96 -4.48 13.04
N ALA A 20 -8.15 -4.00 12.64
CA ALA A 20 -9.13 -3.45 13.57
C ALA A 20 -9.51 -4.46 14.67
N ALA A 21 -9.82 -5.70 14.27
CA ALA A 21 -10.12 -6.77 15.23
C ALA A 21 -8.94 -7.08 16.15
N TYR A 22 -7.71 -7.08 15.59
CA TYR A 22 -6.47 -7.36 16.31
C TYR A 22 -6.26 -6.37 17.46
N TYR A 23 -6.26 -5.06 17.18
CA TYR A 23 -6.05 -4.06 18.20
C TYR A 23 -7.22 -3.98 19.20
N LEU A 24 -8.45 -4.13 18.74
CA LEU A 24 -9.62 -4.21 19.65
C LEU A 24 -9.50 -5.39 20.63
N ALA A 25 -9.12 -6.57 20.14
CA ALA A 25 -9.10 -7.77 20.98
C ALA A 25 -7.85 -7.87 21.86
N LEU A 26 -6.66 -7.55 21.32
CA LEU A 26 -5.39 -7.75 22.01
C LEU A 26 -4.99 -6.57 22.90
N GLU A 27 -5.11 -5.34 22.35
CA GLU A 27 -4.65 -4.14 23.05
C GLU A 27 -5.75 -3.57 23.99
N HIS A 28 -7.02 -3.64 23.56
CA HIS A 28 -8.13 -3.08 24.32
C HIS A 28 -9.00 -4.13 25.02
N GLY A 29 -8.69 -5.42 24.89
CA GLY A 29 -9.40 -6.51 25.56
C GLY A 29 -10.90 -6.61 25.19
N CYS A 30 -11.29 -6.06 24.04
CA CYS A 30 -12.67 -6.12 23.56
C CYS A 30 -13.07 -7.59 23.28
N GLN A 31 -14.28 -7.94 23.68
CA GLN A 31 -14.86 -9.27 23.47
C GLN A 31 -16.06 -9.18 22.51
N ASN A 32 -16.57 -10.35 22.10
CA ASN A 32 -17.74 -10.44 21.20
C ASN A 32 -17.57 -9.73 19.86
N ILE A 33 -16.38 -9.90 19.25
CA ILE A 33 -16.06 -9.39 17.91
C ILE A 33 -16.41 -10.46 16.88
N VAL A 34 -17.11 -10.04 15.81
CA VAL A 34 -17.44 -10.88 14.64
C VAL A 34 -16.97 -10.16 13.40
N ILE A 35 -16.11 -10.78 12.61
CA ILE A 35 -15.75 -10.33 11.27
C ILE A 35 -16.67 -11.03 10.28
N VAL A 36 -17.36 -10.28 9.43
CA VAL A 36 -18.21 -10.79 8.33
C VAL A 36 -17.44 -10.64 7.03
N GLU A 37 -17.24 -11.75 6.32
CA GLU A 37 -16.49 -11.79 5.05
C GLU A 37 -17.22 -12.67 4.05
N GLN A 38 -17.49 -12.14 2.86
CA GLN A 38 -18.21 -12.89 1.82
C GLN A 38 -17.34 -13.92 1.09
N GLY A 39 -16.04 -13.68 1.02
CA GLY A 39 -15.07 -14.53 0.33
C GLY A 39 -14.07 -15.18 1.28
N ASN A 40 -12.84 -15.28 0.83
CA ASN A 40 -11.72 -15.69 1.67
C ASN A 40 -11.04 -14.45 2.27
N PRO A 41 -10.56 -14.50 3.51
CA PRO A 41 -9.76 -13.41 4.06
C PRO A 41 -8.58 -13.07 3.16
N LEU A 42 -8.24 -11.78 3.08
CA LEU A 42 -7.10 -11.25 2.32
C LEU A 42 -7.15 -11.45 0.80
N SER A 43 -8.26 -11.94 0.22
CA SER A 43 -8.31 -12.41 -1.17
C SER A 43 -8.41 -11.32 -2.24
N LEU A 44 -8.74 -10.08 -1.89
CA LEU A 44 -8.92 -9.00 -2.88
C LEU A 44 -7.69 -8.10 -2.97
N THR A 45 -7.68 -6.93 -2.32
CA THR A 45 -6.61 -5.93 -2.52
C THR A 45 -5.39 -6.12 -1.60
N SER A 46 -5.55 -6.82 -0.46
CA SER A 46 -4.57 -6.82 0.63
C SER A 46 -3.16 -7.28 0.27
N ASP A 47 -3.01 -8.19 -0.70
CA ASP A 47 -1.72 -8.69 -1.19
C ASP A 47 -1.45 -8.35 -2.67
N LYS A 48 -2.19 -7.38 -3.22
CA LYS A 48 -2.12 -7.03 -4.65
C LYS A 48 -1.23 -5.81 -4.94
N SER A 49 -0.40 -5.41 -3.98
CA SER A 49 0.58 -4.34 -4.11
C SER A 49 2.02 -4.87 -4.10
N THR A 50 3.01 -3.99 -3.99
CA THR A 50 4.40 -4.36 -3.69
C THR A 50 4.59 -4.81 -2.25
N GLU A 51 3.57 -4.70 -1.40
CA GLU A 51 3.60 -5.01 0.02
C GLU A 51 4.71 -4.25 0.79
N ALA A 52 5.07 -3.11 0.27
CA ALA A 52 6.17 -2.31 0.74
C ALA A 52 5.72 -1.28 1.78
N TYR A 53 6.68 -0.81 2.60
CA TYR A 53 6.44 0.19 3.62
C TYR A 53 7.53 1.26 3.61
N ARG A 54 7.17 2.50 4.01
CA ARG A 54 8.09 3.62 4.20
C ARG A 54 7.49 4.65 5.15
N ASN A 55 8.35 5.40 5.86
CA ASN A 55 7.95 6.59 6.60
C ASN A 55 8.21 7.89 5.83
N TRP A 56 8.74 7.81 4.63
CA TRP A 56 9.08 8.96 3.80
C TRP A 56 7.84 9.50 3.07
N TRP A 57 7.24 10.56 3.63
CA TRP A 57 6.01 11.19 3.15
C TRP A 57 6.16 12.71 3.03
N PRO A 58 6.62 13.22 1.89
CA PRO A 58 6.76 14.65 1.66
C PRO A 58 5.39 15.30 1.34
N GLY A 59 4.50 15.30 2.32
CA GLY A 59 3.16 15.88 2.23
C GLY A 59 3.10 17.30 2.77
N PRO A 60 1.92 17.94 2.85
CA PRO A 60 1.77 19.32 3.33
C PRO A 60 1.95 19.45 4.85
N ASP A 61 1.77 18.37 5.60
CA ASP A 61 1.88 18.32 7.06
C ASP A 61 2.57 17.03 7.56
N THR A 62 2.61 16.83 8.87
CA THR A 62 3.26 15.69 9.52
C THR A 62 2.32 14.47 9.70
N ALA A 63 1.03 14.59 9.41
CA ALA A 63 0.04 13.57 9.78
C ALA A 63 0.37 12.20 9.17
N MET A 64 0.70 12.16 7.87
CA MET A 64 1.02 10.90 7.20
C MET A 64 2.34 10.30 7.70
N THR A 65 3.38 11.11 7.92
CA THR A 65 4.66 10.62 8.46
C THR A 65 4.47 10.03 9.84
N SER A 66 3.79 10.75 10.76
CA SER A 66 3.54 10.26 12.12
C SER A 66 2.67 9.00 12.15
N PHE A 67 1.66 8.93 11.29
CA PHE A 67 0.82 7.75 11.14
C PHE A 67 1.60 6.54 10.61
N MET A 68 2.47 6.74 9.63
CA MET A 68 3.29 5.66 9.07
C MET A 68 4.41 5.23 10.02
N ASP A 69 5.03 6.15 10.75
CA ASP A 69 5.98 5.83 11.81
C ASP A 69 5.34 4.93 12.87
N ARG A 70 4.16 5.30 13.36
CA ARG A 70 3.40 4.45 14.29
C ARG A 70 3.11 3.08 13.70
N SER A 71 2.72 3.02 12.42
CA SER A 71 2.42 1.75 11.77
C SER A 71 3.66 0.86 11.62
N ILE A 72 4.80 1.44 11.27
CA ILE A 72 6.06 0.71 11.16
C ILE A 72 6.52 0.20 12.53
N ASP A 73 6.41 1.01 13.61
CA ASP A 73 6.69 0.56 14.97
C ASP A 73 5.88 -0.70 15.31
N LEU A 74 4.57 -0.67 15.04
CA LEU A 74 3.67 -1.79 15.30
C LEU A 74 3.96 -3.02 14.42
N LEU A 75 4.38 -2.83 13.17
CA LEU A 75 4.82 -3.91 12.29
C LEU A 75 6.12 -4.54 12.78
N GLU A 76 7.08 -3.73 13.23
CA GLU A 76 8.34 -4.17 13.84
C GLU A 76 8.07 -4.97 15.13
N ASP A 77 7.11 -4.54 15.97
CA ASP A 77 6.70 -5.27 17.18
C ASP A 77 6.11 -6.65 16.85
N ILE A 78 5.23 -6.73 15.85
CA ILE A 78 4.71 -8.01 15.36
C ILE A 78 5.82 -8.89 14.80
N ALA A 79 6.74 -8.32 14.02
CA ALA A 79 7.87 -9.07 13.48
C ALA A 79 8.75 -9.64 14.60
N ARG A 80 9.09 -8.85 15.63
CA ARG A 80 9.86 -9.31 16.79
C ARG A 80 9.12 -10.40 17.58
N ALA A 81 7.82 -10.20 17.84
CA ALA A 81 7.00 -11.15 18.60
C ALA A 81 6.81 -12.49 17.89
N THR A 82 7.03 -12.57 16.58
CA THR A 82 6.76 -13.76 15.76
C THR A 82 8.00 -14.33 15.06
N ASP A 83 9.19 -13.97 15.50
CA ASP A 83 10.46 -14.35 14.85
C ASP A 83 10.44 -14.02 13.33
N ASN A 84 9.95 -12.82 13.03
CA ASN A 84 9.81 -12.28 11.68
C ASN A 84 9.02 -13.17 10.69
N ARG A 85 7.97 -13.85 11.15
CA ARG A 85 7.07 -14.62 10.28
C ARG A 85 6.48 -13.80 9.15
N ILE A 86 6.40 -12.47 9.31
CA ILE A 86 5.89 -11.56 8.29
C ILE A 86 6.93 -11.21 7.21
N ASN A 87 8.14 -11.77 7.27
CA ASN A 87 9.23 -11.54 6.32
C ASN A 87 9.57 -10.05 6.13
N MET A 88 9.49 -9.26 7.20
CA MET A 88 9.83 -7.84 7.17
C MET A 88 11.32 -7.65 6.93
N ASN A 89 11.68 -6.71 6.04
CA ASN A 89 13.06 -6.31 5.79
C ASN A 89 13.16 -4.78 5.73
N ARG A 90 14.37 -4.25 5.78
CA ARG A 90 14.65 -2.80 5.77
C ARG A 90 15.65 -2.43 4.68
N ARG A 91 15.42 -2.95 3.46
CA ARG A 91 16.28 -2.66 2.31
C ARG A 91 16.12 -1.24 1.77
N GLY A 92 15.01 -0.57 2.06
CA GLY A 92 14.70 0.77 1.63
C GLY A 92 13.92 0.86 0.32
N TYR A 93 13.62 2.11 -0.07
CA TYR A 93 13.10 2.50 -1.37
C TYR A 93 14.15 3.28 -2.12
N LEU A 94 14.43 2.93 -3.36
CA LEU A 94 15.38 3.61 -4.21
C LEU A 94 14.67 4.24 -5.40
N PHE A 95 14.57 5.54 -5.38
CA PHE A 95 14.10 6.36 -6.50
C PHE A 95 15.30 6.66 -7.39
N ALA A 96 15.22 6.36 -8.69
CA ALA A 96 16.30 6.52 -9.63
C ALA A 96 15.88 7.33 -10.85
N THR A 97 16.80 8.12 -11.40
CA THR A 97 16.59 8.95 -12.59
C THR A 97 17.84 9.06 -13.46
N ALA A 98 17.65 9.11 -14.77
CA ALA A 98 18.69 9.48 -15.76
C ALA A 98 18.60 10.98 -16.13
N ASP A 99 17.60 11.70 -15.66
CA ASP A 99 17.42 13.11 -15.93
C ASP A 99 18.07 13.99 -14.85
N ARG A 100 19.16 14.70 -15.21
CA ARG A 100 19.82 15.64 -14.32
C ARG A 100 18.90 16.77 -13.83
N GLY A 101 17.87 17.12 -14.60
CA GLY A 101 16.87 18.12 -14.21
C GLY A 101 16.04 17.71 -12.99
N LYS A 102 16.00 16.41 -12.64
CA LYS A 102 15.27 15.89 -11.47
C LYS A 102 16.10 15.85 -10.18
N ILE A 103 17.39 16.15 -10.23
CA ILE A 103 18.24 16.22 -9.01
C ILE A 103 17.67 17.19 -7.98
N PRO A 104 17.31 18.45 -8.32
CA PRO A 104 16.70 19.37 -7.36
C PRO A 104 15.38 18.84 -6.78
N PHE A 105 14.59 18.13 -7.57
CA PHE A 105 13.36 17.48 -7.10
C PHE A 105 13.67 16.45 -6.01
N LEU A 106 14.61 15.53 -6.23
CA LEU A 106 15.01 14.52 -5.23
C LEU A 106 15.54 15.16 -3.95
N GLN A 107 16.36 16.20 -4.05
CA GLN A 107 16.88 16.95 -2.90
C GLN A 107 15.74 17.62 -2.12
N THR A 108 14.82 18.29 -2.82
CA THR A 108 13.65 18.93 -2.21
C THR A 108 12.77 17.91 -1.50
N MET A 109 12.48 16.78 -2.13
CA MET A 109 11.68 15.72 -1.54
C MET A 109 12.30 15.16 -0.25
N ALA A 110 13.62 14.92 -0.24
CA ALA A 110 14.35 14.45 0.93
C ALA A 110 14.29 15.48 2.08
N THR A 111 14.54 16.76 1.79
CA THR A 111 14.47 17.85 2.77
C THR A 111 13.05 18.06 3.31
N MET A 112 12.04 17.95 2.45
CA MET A 112 10.65 18.04 2.88
C MET A 112 10.27 16.87 3.79
N ALA A 113 10.71 15.64 3.49
CA ALA A 113 10.48 14.49 4.35
C ALA A 113 11.18 14.65 5.72
N GLU A 114 12.43 15.15 5.73
CA GLU A 114 13.15 15.47 6.97
C GLU A 114 12.37 16.48 7.83
N ALA A 115 11.94 17.59 7.23
CA ALA A 115 11.17 18.62 7.92
C ALA A 115 9.84 18.10 8.53
N ARG A 116 9.35 16.95 8.07
CA ARG A 116 8.12 16.28 8.54
C ARG A 116 8.36 15.07 9.44
N GLY A 117 9.61 14.89 9.89
CA GLY A 117 9.95 13.80 10.82
C GLY A 117 10.37 12.49 10.15
N GLY A 118 10.54 12.44 8.82
CA GLY A 118 10.99 11.24 8.09
C GLY A 118 12.46 10.86 8.33
N GLY A 119 13.18 11.65 9.14
CA GLY A 119 14.61 11.49 9.44
C GLY A 119 15.51 12.30 8.49
N PRO A 120 16.85 12.36 8.76
CA PRO A 120 17.76 13.28 8.12
C PRO A 120 17.94 13.04 6.63
N ALA A 121 18.00 14.12 5.85
CA ALA A 121 18.41 14.11 4.45
C ALA A 121 19.95 14.20 4.37
N ARG A 122 20.58 13.25 3.68
CA ARG A 122 22.03 13.18 3.47
C ARG A 122 22.33 13.27 1.99
N LEU A 123 23.23 14.18 1.61
CA LEU A 123 23.65 14.37 0.22
C LEU A 123 25.05 13.78 0.00
N HIS A 124 25.20 12.97 -1.05
CA HIS A 124 26.45 12.31 -1.43
C HIS A 124 26.91 12.79 -2.80
N GLU A 125 27.87 13.72 -2.81
CA GLU A 125 28.36 14.42 -4.01
C GLU A 125 29.79 14.01 -4.41
N THR A 126 30.46 13.22 -3.60
CA THR A 126 31.85 12.80 -3.83
C THR A 126 32.02 11.30 -3.64
N ALA A 127 33.03 10.73 -4.29
CA ALA A 127 33.34 9.30 -4.20
C ALA A 127 33.69 8.82 -2.77
N SER A 128 34.07 9.74 -1.90
CA SER A 128 34.41 9.49 -0.48
C SER A 128 33.24 9.74 0.48
N SER A 129 32.08 10.16 -0.02
CA SER A 129 30.91 10.36 0.84
C SER A 129 30.52 9.06 1.56
N PRO A 130 30.18 9.12 2.86
CA PRO A 130 30.01 7.95 3.72
C PRO A 130 28.62 7.32 3.55
N TYR A 131 28.31 6.80 2.36
CA TYR A 131 27.08 6.05 2.15
C TYR A 131 27.17 4.65 2.79
N LEU A 132 26.16 4.28 3.58
CA LEU A 132 26.04 2.99 4.23
C LEU A 132 24.97 2.16 3.52
N ALA A 133 25.34 1.00 2.96
CA ALA A 133 24.38 0.09 2.31
C ALA A 133 23.38 -0.49 3.32
N SER A 134 22.14 -0.74 2.88
CA SER A 134 21.16 -1.46 3.69
C SER A 134 21.52 -2.95 3.76
N PRO A 135 21.13 -3.65 4.86
CA PRO A 135 21.28 -5.10 4.96
C PRO A 135 20.36 -5.81 3.95
N GLU A 136 20.82 -6.96 3.46
CA GLU A 136 20.00 -7.78 2.54
C GLU A 136 18.82 -8.47 3.22
N ARG A 137 18.89 -8.67 4.53
CA ARG A 137 17.87 -9.40 5.30
C ARG A 137 17.63 -8.74 6.65
N GLY A 138 16.44 -9.01 7.19
CA GLY A 138 16.03 -8.49 8.48
C GLY A 138 15.64 -7.02 8.45
N PHE A 139 15.21 -6.53 9.57
CA PHE A 139 14.72 -5.16 9.74
C PHE A 139 15.41 -4.40 10.88
N ASP A 140 16.31 -5.07 11.62
CA ASP A 140 17.12 -4.45 12.69
C ASP A 140 18.23 -3.58 12.10
N PHE A 141 17.86 -2.37 11.69
CA PHE A 141 18.75 -1.40 11.08
C PHE A 141 18.24 0.01 11.35
N ASP A 142 18.94 0.75 12.21
CA ASP A 142 18.43 2.01 12.78
C ASP A 142 18.53 3.24 11.88
N LEU A 143 19.10 3.12 10.68
CA LEU A 143 19.24 4.26 9.78
C LEU A 143 17.88 4.74 9.29
N THR A 144 17.61 6.03 9.46
CA THR A 144 16.38 6.72 9.03
C THR A 144 16.69 7.81 8.01
N GLY A 145 15.67 8.49 7.50
CA GLY A 145 15.81 9.57 6.54
C GLY A 145 16.04 9.07 5.12
N ALA A 146 16.75 9.85 4.32
CA ALA A 146 17.06 9.53 2.93
C ALA A 146 18.49 9.93 2.56
N ASP A 147 19.11 9.11 1.71
CA ASP A 147 20.41 9.40 1.08
C ASP A 147 20.17 9.78 -0.38
N VAL A 148 20.47 11.02 -0.75
CA VAL A 148 20.47 11.49 -2.15
C VAL A 148 21.90 11.37 -2.68
N ILE A 149 22.09 10.52 -3.68
CA ILE A 149 23.41 10.23 -4.26
C ILE A 149 23.43 10.75 -5.68
N ILE A 150 24.32 11.69 -5.96
CA ILE A 150 24.53 12.28 -7.30
C ILE A 150 25.95 12.00 -7.84
N GLU A 151 26.78 11.34 -7.05
CA GLU A 151 28.11 10.90 -7.46
C GLU A 151 28.06 9.58 -8.22
N PRO A 152 28.40 9.55 -9.53
CA PRO A 152 28.22 8.37 -10.36
C PRO A 152 29.02 7.13 -9.92
N SER A 153 30.20 7.34 -9.31
CA SER A 153 31.03 6.22 -8.82
C SER A 153 30.38 5.52 -7.62
N LEU A 154 29.68 6.25 -6.74
CA LEU A 154 28.90 5.68 -5.64
C LEU A 154 27.68 4.91 -6.19
N ILE A 155 26.96 5.49 -7.14
CA ILE A 155 25.81 4.81 -7.76
C ILE A 155 26.24 3.48 -8.36
N ARG A 156 27.28 3.46 -9.19
CA ARG A 156 27.82 2.23 -9.81
C ARG A 156 28.33 1.21 -8.79
N ARG A 157 28.93 1.67 -7.70
CA ARG A 157 29.45 0.80 -6.64
C ARG A 157 28.35 0.10 -5.86
N HIS A 158 27.29 0.83 -5.48
CA HIS A 158 26.27 0.35 -4.56
C HIS A 158 25.03 -0.19 -5.25
N PHE A 159 24.77 0.23 -6.50
CA PHE A 159 23.61 -0.16 -7.31
C PHE A 159 24.03 -0.56 -8.72
N PRO A 160 24.93 -1.57 -8.87
CA PRO A 160 25.55 -1.92 -10.16
C PRO A 160 24.55 -2.48 -11.18
N TYR A 161 23.33 -2.81 -10.77
CA TYR A 161 22.24 -3.28 -11.63
C TYR A 161 21.48 -2.14 -12.32
N LEU A 162 21.63 -0.90 -11.85
CA LEU A 162 20.99 0.26 -12.49
C LEU A 162 21.63 0.59 -13.83
N ALA A 163 20.82 1.19 -14.71
CA ALA A 163 21.27 1.67 -16.00
C ALA A 163 22.48 2.61 -15.86
N PRO A 164 23.50 2.48 -16.73
CA PRO A 164 24.71 3.33 -16.70
C PRO A 164 24.40 4.84 -16.78
N GLU A 165 23.29 5.19 -17.40
CA GLU A 165 22.78 6.55 -17.57
C GLU A 165 22.20 7.14 -16.29
N THR A 166 22.00 6.34 -15.23
CA THR A 166 21.48 6.82 -13.95
C THR A 166 22.40 7.89 -13.36
N VAL A 167 21.87 9.10 -13.17
CA VAL A 167 22.63 10.27 -12.71
C VAL A 167 22.37 10.63 -11.25
N ALA A 168 21.24 10.17 -10.71
CA ALA A 168 20.91 10.38 -9.31
C ALA A 168 19.99 9.28 -8.76
N VAL A 169 20.13 9.02 -7.47
CA VAL A 169 19.20 8.16 -6.71
C VAL A 169 18.88 8.81 -5.37
N ALA A 170 17.66 8.57 -4.86
CA ALA A 170 17.29 8.87 -3.49
C ALA A 170 16.88 7.56 -2.80
N HIS A 171 17.58 7.22 -1.71
CA HIS A 171 17.36 6.00 -0.95
C HIS A 171 16.69 6.31 0.39
N ALA A 172 15.36 6.12 0.48
CA ALA A 172 14.63 6.23 1.74
C ALA A 172 14.95 5.01 2.62
N ARG A 173 15.31 5.27 3.89
CA ARG A 173 15.97 4.28 4.75
C ARG A 173 15.04 3.52 5.69
N ARG A 174 14.08 4.18 6.32
CA ARG A 174 13.04 3.52 7.12
C ARG A 174 11.95 3.01 6.20
N ALA A 175 12.33 2.05 5.37
CA ALA A 175 11.54 1.52 4.28
C ALA A 175 11.99 0.09 3.92
N GLY A 176 11.10 -0.66 3.30
CA GLY A 176 11.31 -2.05 2.89
C GLY A 176 10.00 -2.69 2.47
N TRP A 177 9.88 -3.97 2.67
CA TRP A 177 8.63 -4.70 2.44
C TRP A 177 8.45 -5.85 3.42
N LEU A 178 7.28 -6.43 3.42
CA LEU A 178 6.90 -7.58 4.23
C LEU A 178 5.89 -8.44 3.45
N SER A 179 5.47 -9.58 3.99
CA SER A 179 4.38 -10.36 3.40
C SER A 179 3.04 -9.96 4.01
N ALA A 180 2.16 -9.40 3.19
CA ALA A 180 0.80 -9.05 3.60
C ALA A 180 -0.03 -10.27 4.00
N GLN A 181 0.13 -11.39 3.28
CA GLN A 181 -0.52 -12.65 3.62
C GLN A 181 -0.07 -13.16 4.99
N GLN A 182 1.23 -13.18 5.26
CA GLN A 182 1.75 -13.62 6.55
C GLN A 182 1.34 -12.69 7.68
N LEU A 183 1.34 -11.37 7.46
CA LEU A 183 0.85 -10.39 8.43
C LEU A 183 -0.61 -10.67 8.80
N GLY A 184 -1.47 -10.79 7.78
CA GLY A 184 -2.88 -11.06 8.00
C GLY A 184 -3.14 -12.41 8.69
N MET A 185 -2.38 -13.47 8.34
CA MET A 185 -2.49 -14.78 8.98
C MET A 185 -2.04 -14.76 10.43
N VAL A 186 -0.92 -14.11 10.75
CA VAL A 186 -0.45 -13.94 12.13
C VAL A 186 -1.51 -13.22 12.99
N MET A 187 -2.07 -12.14 12.47
CA MET A 187 -3.14 -11.41 13.16
C MET A 187 -4.41 -12.26 13.33
N LEU A 188 -4.82 -13.02 12.28
CA LEU A 188 -6.00 -13.91 12.35
C LEU A 188 -5.82 -15.02 13.37
N GLU A 189 -4.63 -15.63 13.47
CA GLU A 189 -4.31 -16.62 14.49
C GLU A 189 -4.50 -16.03 15.90
N ALA A 190 -3.87 -14.86 16.15
CA ALA A 190 -3.93 -14.19 17.44
C ALA A 190 -5.35 -13.79 17.86
N ILE A 191 -6.17 -13.26 16.95
CA ILE A 191 -7.55 -12.88 17.29
C ILE A 191 -8.48 -14.06 17.50
N ARG A 192 -8.23 -15.19 16.81
CA ARG A 192 -8.98 -16.44 17.04
C ARG A 192 -8.76 -16.97 18.45
N GLU A 193 -7.53 -16.91 18.95
CA GLU A 193 -7.20 -17.29 20.34
C GLU A 193 -7.92 -16.40 21.36
N ARG A 194 -8.28 -15.17 21.00
CA ARG A 194 -9.10 -14.25 21.81
C ARG A 194 -10.61 -14.41 21.60
N GLY A 195 -11.04 -15.40 20.82
CA GLY A 195 -12.45 -15.71 20.60
C GLY A 195 -13.15 -14.86 19.55
N VAL A 196 -12.42 -14.09 18.74
CA VAL A 196 -12.98 -13.38 17.58
C VAL A 196 -13.50 -14.41 16.57
N LYS A 197 -14.72 -14.20 16.08
CA LYS A 197 -15.37 -15.11 15.12
C LYS A 197 -15.25 -14.56 13.72
N LEU A 198 -14.92 -15.42 12.76
CA LEU A 198 -15.03 -15.14 11.34
C LEU A 198 -16.30 -15.80 10.83
N LEU A 199 -17.24 -15.00 10.34
CA LEU A 199 -18.50 -15.44 9.75
C LEU A 199 -18.42 -15.24 8.24
N ARG A 200 -18.57 -16.33 7.49
CA ARG A 200 -18.72 -16.24 6.04
C ARG A 200 -20.10 -15.70 5.71
N GLY A 201 -20.19 -14.56 5.06
CA GLY A 201 -21.45 -13.96 4.71
C GLY A 201 -21.29 -12.56 4.13
N ARG A 202 -22.37 -12.01 3.61
CA ARG A 202 -22.41 -10.66 3.02
C ARG A 202 -23.31 -9.77 3.85
N MET A 203 -22.79 -8.61 4.25
CA MET A 203 -23.61 -7.58 4.88
C MET A 203 -24.60 -7.01 3.88
N GLU A 204 -25.89 -6.94 4.27
CA GLU A 204 -26.98 -6.47 3.42
C GLU A 204 -27.64 -5.20 3.92
N GLY A 205 -27.54 -4.91 5.23
CA GLY A 205 -28.23 -3.79 5.82
C GLY A 205 -27.94 -3.62 7.30
N ILE A 206 -28.49 -2.57 7.86
CA ILE A 206 -28.45 -2.28 9.30
C ILE A 206 -29.84 -1.93 9.80
N ASP A 207 -30.07 -2.17 11.08
CA ASP A 207 -31.20 -1.59 11.81
C ASP A 207 -30.68 -0.57 12.83
N THR A 208 -31.39 0.54 12.92
CA THR A 208 -31.06 1.62 13.86
C THR A 208 -32.24 1.96 14.76
N VAL A 209 -31.93 2.38 15.98
CA VAL A 209 -32.92 2.90 16.92
C VAL A 209 -32.42 4.23 17.46
N ALA A 210 -33.21 5.28 17.32
CA ALA A 210 -32.83 6.63 17.74
C ALA A 210 -31.47 7.11 17.22
N GLY A 211 -31.16 6.81 15.96
CA GLY A 211 -29.90 7.22 15.30
C GLY A 211 -28.67 6.39 15.67
N ARG A 212 -28.84 5.31 16.43
CA ARG A 212 -27.76 4.39 16.86
C ARG A 212 -27.92 3.02 16.22
N ILE A 213 -26.80 2.37 15.87
CA ILE A 213 -26.80 0.99 15.36
C ILE A 213 -27.41 0.02 16.41
N ARG A 214 -28.26 -0.88 15.93
CA ARG A 214 -28.88 -1.94 16.74
C ARG A 214 -28.51 -3.32 16.28
N SER A 215 -28.53 -3.54 14.98
CA SER A 215 -28.15 -4.82 14.39
C SER A 215 -27.65 -4.67 12.96
N VAL A 216 -26.96 -5.70 12.48
CA VAL A 216 -26.45 -5.84 11.13
C VAL A 216 -27.16 -7.04 10.48
N ALA A 217 -27.78 -6.83 9.34
CA ALA A 217 -28.34 -7.91 8.53
C ALA A 217 -27.23 -8.52 7.66
N VAL A 218 -27.10 -9.83 7.73
CA VAL A 218 -26.07 -10.60 7.01
C VAL A 218 -26.74 -11.75 6.28
N GLU A 219 -26.46 -11.90 4.98
CA GLU A 219 -26.74 -13.11 4.22
C GLU A 219 -25.66 -14.14 4.54
N HIS A 220 -26.04 -15.34 4.98
CA HIS A 220 -25.16 -16.43 5.31
C HIS A 220 -25.81 -17.75 4.87
N ASP A 221 -25.17 -18.49 3.97
CA ASP A 221 -25.66 -19.74 3.40
C ASP A 221 -27.08 -19.65 2.80
N GLY A 222 -27.39 -18.54 2.13
CA GLY A 222 -28.70 -18.27 1.52
C GLY A 222 -29.79 -17.81 2.51
N GLU A 223 -29.46 -17.68 3.79
CA GLU A 223 -30.38 -17.19 4.82
C GLU A 223 -30.00 -15.80 5.29
N ARG A 224 -31.01 -14.95 5.48
CA ARG A 224 -30.80 -13.64 6.12
C ARG A 224 -30.83 -13.79 7.63
N ARG A 225 -29.74 -13.37 8.29
CA ARG A 225 -29.57 -13.38 9.74
C ARG A 225 -29.35 -11.96 10.27
N SER A 226 -29.84 -11.69 11.46
CA SER A 226 -29.60 -10.43 12.15
C SER A 226 -28.57 -10.65 13.28
N LEU A 227 -27.48 -9.90 13.22
CA LEU A 227 -26.46 -9.87 14.27
C LEU A 227 -26.68 -8.61 15.12
N GLU A 228 -27.01 -8.77 16.39
CA GLU A 228 -27.03 -7.63 17.32
C GLU A 228 -25.67 -6.94 17.33
N ALA A 229 -25.64 -5.62 17.22
CA ALA A 229 -24.42 -4.85 17.20
C ALA A 229 -24.58 -3.54 17.97
N THR A 230 -23.58 -3.23 18.78
CA THR A 230 -23.42 -1.90 19.38
C THR A 230 -22.42 -1.07 18.59
N HIS A 231 -21.54 -1.74 17.83
CA HIS A 231 -20.57 -1.11 16.95
C HIS A 231 -20.49 -1.88 15.61
N LEU A 232 -20.43 -1.14 14.52
CA LEU A 232 -20.18 -1.64 13.18
C LEU A 232 -18.96 -0.93 12.59
N VAL A 233 -18.03 -1.70 12.08
CA VAL A 233 -16.87 -1.19 11.34
C VAL A 233 -17.02 -1.56 9.85
N LEU A 234 -16.98 -0.57 8.97
CA LEU A 234 -16.89 -0.78 7.54
C LEU A 234 -15.42 -0.81 7.10
N ALA A 235 -14.94 -1.99 6.70
CA ALA A 235 -13.59 -2.25 6.18
C ALA A 235 -13.66 -3.08 4.88
N ALA A 236 -14.62 -2.72 4.00
CA ALA A 236 -15.05 -3.53 2.87
C ALA A 236 -14.16 -3.41 1.62
N GLY A 237 -13.02 -2.71 1.71
CA GLY A 237 -12.07 -2.58 0.61
C GLY A 237 -12.73 -2.10 -0.69
N PRO A 238 -12.65 -2.86 -1.81
CA PRO A 238 -13.28 -2.46 -3.06
C PRO A 238 -14.80 -2.21 -2.96
N MET A 239 -15.50 -2.94 -2.10
CA MET A 239 -16.95 -2.78 -1.90
C MET A 239 -17.33 -1.62 -0.96
N GLN A 240 -16.38 -0.79 -0.55
CA GLN A 240 -16.60 0.23 0.47
C GLN A 240 -17.69 1.24 0.10
N LYS A 241 -17.75 1.66 -1.17
CA LYS A 241 -18.77 2.62 -1.63
C LYS A 241 -20.18 2.03 -1.55
N GLU A 242 -20.32 0.76 -1.93
CA GLU A 242 -21.58 0.02 -1.83
C GLU A 242 -22.01 -0.14 -0.36
N MET A 243 -21.07 -0.55 0.51
CA MET A 243 -21.37 -0.77 1.92
C MET A 243 -21.69 0.53 2.67
N SER A 244 -21.06 1.66 2.33
CA SER A 244 -21.41 2.95 2.93
C SER A 244 -22.78 3.46 2.46
N ALA A 245 -23.17 3.17 1.23
CA ALA A 245 -24.50 3.51 0.73
C ALA A 245 -25.64 2.82 1.50
N VAL A 246 -25.39 1.61 2.03
CA VAL A 246 -26.34 0.91 2.94
C VAL A 246 -26.63 1.72 4.21
N LEU A 247 -25.65 2.54 4.65
CA LEU A 247 -25.79 3.45 5.78
C LEU A 247 -26.31 4.84 5.37
N GLY A 248 -26.60 5.07 4.10
CA GLY A 248 -26.93 6.39 3.56
C GLY A 248 -25.77 7.38 3.59
N VAL A 249 -24.53 6.90 3.65
CA VAL A 249 -23.33 7.74 3.72
C VAL A 249 -22.65 7.73 2.35
N ASP A 250 -22.53 8.90 1.73
CA ASP A 250 -21.70 9.09 0.53
C ASP A 250 -20.26 9.41 0.96
N LEU A 251 -19.32 8.65 0.42
CA LEU A 251 -17.88 8.81 0.72
C LEU A 251 -17.16 9.43 -0.46
N PRO A 252 -16.26 10.41 -0.22
CA PRO A 252 -15.43 11.02 -1.26
C PRO A 252 -14.27 10.09 -1.67
N ILE A 253 -14.60 8.92 -2.16
CA ILE A 253 -13.65 7.87 -2.55
C ILE A 253 -13.81 7.50 -4.02
N LEU A 254 -12.71 7.09 -4.62
CA LEU A 254 -12.64 6.56 -5.98
C LEU A 254 -11.84 5.25 -5.98
N ALA A 255 -12.01 4.47 -7.04
CA ALA A 255 -11.29 3.23 -7.26
C ALA A 255 -10.36 3.37 -8.48
N GLU A 256 -9.14 2.85 -8.36
CA GLU A 256 -8.20 2.68 -9.47
C GLU A 256 -7.80 1.20 -9.55
N CYS A 257 -7.75 0.65 -10.77
CA CYS A 257 -7.29 -0.71 -10.99
C CYS A 257 -5.77 -0.72 -11.15
N HIS A 258 -5.08 -1.47 -10.29
CA HIS A 258 -3.64 -1.65 -10.35
C HIS A 258 -3.30 -3.12 -10.56
N LEU A 259 -2.50 -3.39 -11.59
CA LEU A 259 -1.98 -4.72 -11.88
C LEU A 259 -0.57 -4.88 -11.33
N LYS A 260 -0.26 -6.10 -10.97
CA LYS A 260 1.05 -6.57 -10.52
C LYS A 260 1.42 -7.78 -11.38
N VAL A 261 2.66 -7.85 -11.81
CA VAL A 261 3.18 -9.02 -12.51
C VAL A 261 4.41 -9.56 -11.80
N SER A 262 4.45 -10.87 -11.63
CA SER A 262 5.60 -11.61 -11.08
C SER A 262 6.31 -12.35 -12.20
N PHE A 263 7.65 -12.21 -12.24
CA PHE A 263 8.52 -12.90 -13.19
C PHE A 263 9.50 -13.78 -12.43
N PRO A 264 9.84 -14.98 -12.96
CA PRO A 264 10.99 -15.74 -12.49
C PRO A 264 12.29 -14.95 -12.64
N ASP A 265 13.20 -15.05 -11.67
CA ASP A 265 14.52 -14.41 -11.66
C ASP A 265 15.66 -15.46 -11.62
N PRO A 266 15.82 -16.28 -12.68
CA PRO A 266 16.78 -17.38 -12.67
C PRO A 266 18.26 -16.92 -12.57
N GLN A 267 18.55 -15.70 -13.01
CA GLN A 267 19.89 -15.11 -12.91
C GLN A 267 20.12 -14.33 -11.62
N GLY A 268 19.06 -14.08 -10.85
CA GLY A 268 19.13 -13.28 -9.62
C GLY A 268 19.42 -11.80 -9.88
N THR A 269 18.99 -11.29 -11.04
CA THR A 269 19.22 -9.89 -11.47
C THR A 269 18.68 -8.88 -10.46
N MET A 270 17.52 -9.16 -9.88
CA MET A 270 16.87 -8.28 -8.91
C MET A 270 17.24 -8.59 -7.46
N ARG A 271 17.93 -9.69 -7.16
CA ARG A 271 18.10 -10.25 -5.80
C ARG A 271 18.61 -9.25 -4.77
N ALA A 272 19.60 -8.43 -5.13
CA ALA A 272 20.22 -7.45 -4.22
C ALA A 272 19.49 -6.11 -4.18
N ALA A 273 18.48 -5.90 -5.02
CA ALA A 273 17.81 -4.61 -5.13
C ALA A 273 16.95 -4.30 -3.90
N PRO A 274 16.86 -3.04 -3.47
CA PRO A 274 15.76 -2.53 -2.66
C PRO A 274 14.47 -2.46 -3.49
N MET A 275 13.42 -1.86 -2.97
CA MET A 275 12.28 -1.44 -3.78
C MET A 275 12.73 -0.35 -4.75
N LEU A 276 12.68 -0.62 -6.05
CA LEU A 276 13.13 0.28 -7.11
C LEU A 276 11.96 1.05 -7.72
N ILE A 277 12.16 2.35 -7.98
CA ILE A 277 11.19 3.22 -8.65
C ILE A 277 11.92 4.07 -9.69
N TRP A 278 11.49 4.00 -10.96
CA TRP A 278 12.00 4.84 -12.02
C TRP A 278 11.20 6.12 -12.15
N LEU A 279 11.88 7.25 -12.10
CA LEU A 279 11.23 8.56 -12.08
C LEU A 279 11.04 9.18 -13.45
N ASP A 280 11.64 8.61 -14.50
CA ASP A 280 11.60 9.23 -15.82
C ASP A 280 10.50 8.63 -16.69
N ASP A 281 9.86 9.50 -17.47
CA ASP A 281 9.07 9.06 -18.60
C ASP A 281 9.98 8.35 -19.61
N GLN A 282 9.47 7.32 -20.27
CA GLN A 282 10.31 6.43 -21.04
C GLN A 282 9.65 5.93 -22.32
N TYR A 283 10.47 5.65 -23.32
CA TYR A 283 10.09 4.76 -24.42
C TYR A 283 10.51 3.35 -24.06
N LEU A 284 9.64 2.38 -24.30
CA LEU A 284 9.96 0.99 -24.03
C LEU A 284 11.09 0.50 -24.98
N PRO A 285 12.03 -0.33 -24.49
CA PRO A 285 13.17 -0.79 -25.29
C PRO A 285 12.75 -1.91 -26.26
N TRP A 286 12.24 -1.53 -27.40
CA TRP A 286 11.94 -2.40 -28.53
C TRP A 286 13.15 -2.53 -29.44
N SER A 287 13.37 -3.71 -30.07
CA SER A 287 14.31 -3.86 -31.17
C SER A 287 13.82 -3.12 -32.43
N GLU A 288 14.68 -2.92 -33.42
CA GLU A 288 14.26 -2.26 -34.64
C GLU A 288 13.19 -3.05 -35.40
N GLU A 289 13.32 -4.39 -35.42
CA GLU A 289 12.35 -5.29 -36.03
C GLU A 289 10.99 -5.23 -35.30
N GLU A 290 10.99 -5.23 -33.97
CA GLU A 290 9.78 -5.09 -33.19
C GLU A 290 9.12 -3.72 -33.42
N ARG A 291 9.91 -2.63 -33.48
CA ARG A 291 9.40 -1.28 -33.78
C ARG A 291 8.70 -1.22 -35.11
N GLN A 292 9.28 -1.85 -36.12
CA GLN A 292 8.70 -1.88 -37.47
C GLN A 292 7.37 -2.67 -37.45
N ALA A 293 7.36 -3.84 -36.85
CA ALA A 293 6.14 -4.65 -36.71
C ALA A 293 5.03 -3.93 -35.96
N LEU A 294 5.35 -3.29 -34.82
CA LEU A 294 4.39 -2.49 -34.04
C LEU A 294 3.88 -1.25 -34.81
N ALA A 295 4.71 -0.64 -35.64
CA ALA A 295 4.33 0.54 -36.44
C ALA A 295 3.33 0.18 -37.57
N GLU A 296 3.41 -1.04 -38.09
CA GLU A 296 2.53 -1.55 -39.14
C GLU A 296 1.16 -2.01 -38.60
N ASP A 297 1.08 -2.36 -37.31
CA ASP A 297 -0.15 -2.82 -36.65
C ASP A 297 -0.85 -1.67 -35.91
N GLU A 298 -2.08 -1.35 -36.36
CA GLU A 298 -2.88 -0.26 -35.83
C GLU A 298 -3.27 -0.47 -34.33
N GLU A 299 -3.46 -1.73 -33.90
CA GLU A 299 -3.88 -2.07 -32.54
C GLU A 299 -2.72 -1.97 -31.53
N SER A 300 -1.47 -2.17 -31.97
CA SER A 300 -0.29 -2.16 -31.09
C SER A 300 0.62 -0.95 -31.26
N ARG A 301 0.38 -0.08 -32.24
CA ARG A 301 1.21 1.12 -32.51
C ARG A 301 1.41 2.02 -31.29
N TRP A 302 0.42 2.12 -30.42
CA TRP A 302 0.49 2.91 -29.19
C TRP A 302 1.61 2.45 -28.23
N LEU A 303 2.08 1.20 -28.34
CA LEU A 303 3.20 0.70 -27.57
C LEU A 303 4.54 1.40 -27.91
N LEU A 304 4.58 2.14 -29.01
CA LEU A 304 5.71 2.98 -29.41
C LEU A 304 5.66 4.39 -28.82
N GLU A 305 4.58 4.75 -28.14
CA GLU A 305 4.42 6.04 -27.49
C GLU A 305 5.28 6.13 -26.22
N LYS A 306 5.38 7.34 -25.69
CA LYS A 306 6.10 7.61 -24.46
C LYS A 306 5.26 7.23 -23.25
N PHE A 307 5.75 6.29 -22.45
CA PHE A 307 5.12 5.87 -21.22
C PHE A 307 5.48 6.81 -20.06
N PRO A 308 4.57 7.01 -19.09
CA PRO A 308 4.84 7.85 -17.93
C PRO A 308 5.91 7.23 -17.02
N TRP A 309 6.44 8.02 -16.12
CA TRP A 309 7.27 7.56 -15.01
C TRP A 309 6.51 6.63 -14.04
N GLY A 310 7.23 6.01 -13.11
CA GLY A 310 6.60 5.30 -12.00
C GLY A 310 6.57 3.77 -12.13
N VAL A 311 7.24 3.17 -13.16
CA VAL A 311 7.49 1.74 -13.12
C VAL A 311 8.32 1.42 -11.87
N HIS A 312 7.89 0.40 -11.11
CA HIS A 312 8.52 0.05 -9.85
C HIS A 312 8.45 -1.45 -9.60
N GLY A 313 9.41 -1.95 -8.81
CA GLY A 313 9.46 -3.37 -8.54
C GLY A 313 10.49 -3.72 -7.47
N ARG A 314 10.41 -4.96 -6.99
CA ARG A 314 11.30 -5.50 -5.96
C ARG A 314 11.52 -6.99 -6.14
N PRO A 315 12.59 -7.54 -5.56
CA PRO A 315 12.75 -9.00 -5.51
C PRO A 315 11.68 -9.63 -4.59
N GLU A 316 11.34 -10.88 -4.90
CA GLU A 316 10.42 -11.70 -4.11
C GLU A 316 11.03 -13.10 -3.90
N GLY A 317 10.95 -13.58 -2.65
CA GLY A 317 11.53 -14.86 -2.28
C GLY A 317 13.05 -14.83 -2.13
N HIS A 318 13.63 -16.00 -1.89
CA HIS A 318 15.06 -16.19 -1.66
C HIS A 318 15.58 -17.46 -2.36
N GLY A 319 16.80 -17.38 -2.89
CA GLY A 319 17.51 -18.54 -3.46
C GLY A 319 17.09 -18.92 -4.88
N PRO A 320 17.38 -20.16 -5.30
CA PRO A 320 16.95 -20.67 -6.60
C PRO A 320 15.43 -20.71 -6.67
N GLY A 321 14.84 -20.12 -7.68
CA GLY A 321 13.39 -19.97 -7.82
C GLY A 321 12.84 -18.66 -7.26
N SER A 322 13.71 -17.70 -6.89
CA SER A 322 13.29 -16.33 -6.61
C SER A 322 12.59 -15.71 -7.83
N THR A 323 11.69 -14.81 -7.54
CA THR A 323 10.98 -14.02 -8.54
C THR A 323 11.26 -12.54 -8.28
N PHE A 324 10.81 -11.69 -9.17
CA PHE A 324 10.65 -10.27 -8.88
C PHE A 324 9.25 -9.83 -9.32
N ILE A 325 8.72 -8.84 -8.64
CA ILE A 325 7.43 -8.27 -8.97
C ILE A 325 7.62 -6.88 -9.55
N VAL A 326 6.77 -6.54 -10.52
CA VAL A 326 6.73 -5.23 -11.16
C VAL A 326 5.29 -4.73 -11.17
N LEU A 327 5.14 -3.45 -10.85
CA LEU A 327 3.92 -2.68 -11.05
C LEU A 327 4.25 -1.51 -11.97
N PHE A 328 3.38 -1.26 -12.93
CA PHE A 328 3.49 -0.12 -13.82
C PHE A 328 2.09 0.41 -14.13
N ASN A 329 1.70 1.47 -13.45
CA ASN A 329 0.40 2.10 -13.68
C ASN A 329 0.50 3.17 -14.77
N TYR A 330 0.59 2.72 -16.02
CA TYR A 330 0.64 3.61 -17.18
C TYR A 330 -0.75 4.08 -17.66
N HIS A 331 -1.81 3.40 -17.25
CA HIS A 331 -3.20 3.85 -17.42
C HIS A 331 -3.69 4.46 -16.11
N GLN A 332 -3.71 5.77 -16.04
CA GLN A 332 -4.23 6.50 -14.88
C GLN A 332 -5.73 6.77 -15.05
N GLY A 333 -6.50 6.62 -14.00
CA GLY A 333 -7.90 6.99 -13.98
C GLY A 333 -8.77 6.12 -13.08
N THR A 334 -9.98 6.62 -12.84
CA THR A 334 -10.98 5.91 -12.06
C THR A 334 -11.50 4.69 -12.81
N ALA A 335 -11.65 3.60 -12.09
CA ALA A 335 -12.16 2.33 -12.64
C ALA A 335 -13.49 1.94 -12.01
N ASN A 336 -14.36 1.32 -12.81
CA ASN A 336 -15.49 0.56 -12.28
C ASN A 336 -14.96 -0.76 -11.70
N ILE A 337 -15.48 -1.14 -10.55
CA ILE A 337 -15.08 -2.39 -9.89
C ILE A 337 -15.79 -3.56 -10.56
N VAL A 338 -15.00 -4.44 -11.18
CA VAL A 338 -15.46 -5.63 -11.87
C VAL A 338 -14.57 -6.82 -11.48
N PHE A 339 -15.17 -7.96 -11.17
CA PHE A 339 -14.46 -9.21 -10.92
C PHE A 339 -14.98 -10.33 -11.84
N PRO A 340 -14.09 -11.15 -12.43
CA PRO A 340 -12.62 -11.06 -12.38
C PRO A 340 -12.11 -9.75 -12.99
N LEU A 341 -10.85 -9.41 -12.66
CA LEU A 341 -10.21 -8.20 -13.21
C LEU A 341 -10.16 -8.27 -14.75
N PRO A 342 -10.29 -7.14 -15.45
CA PRO A 342 -10.16 -7.09 -16.90
C PRO A 342 -8.77 -7.58 -17.34
N GLU A 343 -8.73 -8.43 -18.35
CA GLU A 343 -7.47 -8.89 -18.94
C GLU A 343 -6.77 -7.74 -19.66
N GLN A 344 -5.44 -7.65 -19.45
CA GLN A 344 -4.55 -6.71 -20.14
C GLN A 344 -3.37 -7.49 -20.73
N PRO A 345 -3.51 -8.03 -21.94
CA PRO A 345 -2.54 -8.98 -22.51
C PRO A 345 -1.13 -8.39 -22.69
N HIS A 346 -1.01 -7.09 -22.95
CA HIS A 346 0.28 -6.42 -23.11
C HIS A 346 0.95 -6.04 -21.78
N TYR A 347 0.22 -6.09 -20.66
CA TYR A 347 0.71 -5.60 -19.38
C TYR A 347 2.03 -6.25 -18.93
N PRO A 348 2.22 -7.59 -18.99
CA PRO A 348 3.48 -8.20 -18.57
C PRO A 348 4.69 -7.69 -19.38
N GLU A 349 4.52 -7.55 -20.68
CA GLU A 349 5.60 -7.10 -21.55
C GLU A 349 5.95 -5.63 -21.32
N ILE A 350 4.94 -4.77 -21.20
CA ILE A 350 5.10 -3.35 -20.88
C ILE A 350 5.83 -3.19 -19.54
N ALA A 351 5.39 -3.90 -18.51
CA ALA A 351 5.99 -3.84 -17.18
C ALA A 351 7.44 -4.31 -17.17
N LEU A 352 7.76 -5.43 -17.86
CA LEU A 352 9.12 -5.95 -17.96
C LEU A 352 10.03 -4.99 -18.73
N ARG A 353 9.59 -4.49 -19.89
CA ARG A 353 10.35 -3.54 -20.71
C ARG A 353 10.55 -2.21 -19.99
N GLY A 354 9.51 -1.71 -19.31
CA GLY A 354 9.62 -0.51 -18.48
C GLY A 354 10.66 -0.68 -17.38
N MET A 355 10.65 -1.79 -16.67
CA MET A 355 11.64 -2.10 -15.64
C MET A 355 13.04 -2.31 -16.22
N ALA A 356 13.16 -2.87 -17.44
CA ALA A 356 14.42 -3.08 -18.15
C ALA A 356 15.09 -1.77 -18.60
N THR A 357 14.37 -0.65 -18.62
CA THR A 357 14.98 0.69 -18.82
C THR A 357 15.84 1.06 -17.62
N MET A 358 15.33 0.83 -16.40
CA MET A 358 16.08 1.09 -15.17
C MET A 358 17.12 0.01 -14.85
N VAL A 359 16.79 -1.27 -15.14
CA VAL A 359 17.64 -2.44 -14.88
C VAL A 359 17.91 -3.19 -16.19
N PRO A 360 18.91 -2.79 -17.00
CA PRO A 360 19.11 -3.29 -18.36
C PRO A 360 19.32 -4.80 -18.49
N ALA A 361 19.82 -5.46 -17.45
CA ALA A 361 20.01 -6.91 -17.44
C ALA A 361 18.67 -7.68 -17.56
N LEU A 362 17.54 -7.08 -17.23
CA LEU A 362 16.21 -7.67 -17.41
C LEU A 362 15.81 -7.84 -18.89
N LYS A 363 16.50 -7.18 -19.81
CA LYS A 363 16.30 -7.43 -21.26
C LYS A 363 16.51 -8.90 -21.64
N ALA A 364 17.36 -9.62 -20.89
CA ALA A 364 17.58 -11.06 -21.10
C ALA A 364 16.34 -11.92 -20.83
N TYR A 365 15.32 -11.38 -20.17
CA TYR A 365 14.07 -12.10 -19.89
C TYR A 365 12.97 -11.84 -20.92
N ILE A 366 13.14 -10.82 -21.77
CA ILE A 366 12.19 -10.49 -22.85
C ILE A 366 12.17 -11.64 -23.87
N GLY A 367 10.97 -12.06 -24.27
CA GLY A 367 10.79 -13.15 -25.23
C GLY A 367 11.15 -14.55 -24.71
N THR A 368 11.45 -14.70 -23.42
CA THR A 368 11.71 -16.02 -22.83
C THR A 368 10.42 -16.80 -22.60
N SER A 369 10.50 -18.14 -22.51
CA SER A 369 9.37 -19.02 -22.24
C SER A 369 8.85 -18.96 -20.78
N ALA A 370 9.47 -18.16 -19.93
CA ALA A 370 9.03 -17.96 -18.55
C ALA A 370 7.66 -17.28 -18.52
N ARG A 371 6.66 -17.98 -17.99
CA ARG A 371 5.30 -17.44 -17.91
C ARG A 371 5.20 -16.48 -16.73
N PRO A 372 4.89 -15.19 -16.98
CA PRO A 372 4.60 -14.26 -15.92
C PRO A 372 3.28 -14.62 -15.24
N TYR A 373 3.17 -14.31 -13.94
CA TYR A 373 1.90 -14.39 -13.22
C TYR A 373 1.37 -12.97 -13.00
N VAL A 374 0.23 -12.68 -13.60
CA VAL A 374 -0.44 -11.37 -13.46
C VAL A 374 -1.51 -11.48 -12.38
N ASP A 375 -1.52 -10.53 -11.51
CA ASP A 375 -2.49 -10.34 -10.44
C ASP A 375 -2.80 -8.84 -10.29
N GLY A 376 -3.74 -8.47 -9.44
CA GLY A 376 -4.07 -7.07 -9.24
C GLY A 376 -5.25 -6.85 -8.33
N GLY A 377 -5.59 -5.58 -8.13
CA GLY A 377 -6.70 -5.19 -7.29
C GLY A 377 -7.12 -3.75 -7.48
N TYR A 378 -8.23 -3.39 -6.86
CA TYR A 378 -8.71 -2.03 -6.85
C TYR A 378 -8.19 -1.28 -5.62
N TYR A 379 -7.46 -0.19 -5.84
CA TYR A 379 -7.05 0.73 -4.80
C TYR A 379 -8.15 1.74 -4.56
N ILE A 380 -8.68 1.72 -3.35
CA ILE A 380 -9.69 2.69 -2.93
C ILE A 380 -8.98 3.85 -2.26
N LYS A 381 -9.20 5.05 -2.75
CA LYS A 381 -8.49 6.25 -2.32
C LYS A 381 -9.39 7.47 -2.24
N THR A 382 -9.00 8.42 -1.42
CA THR A 382 -9.47 9.80 -1.49
C THR A 382 -8.64 10.58 -2.49
N ARG A 383 -9.09 11.78 -2.91
CA ARG A 383 -8.34 12.64 -3.83
C ARG A 383 -6.91 12.91 -3.36
N GLU A 384 -6.74 13.16 -2.07
CA GLU A 384 -5.47 13.50 -1.44
C GLU A 384 -4.66 12.30 -0.92
N ASN A 385 -5.11 11.07 -1.21
CA ASN A 385 -4.47 9.84 -0.74
C ASN A 385 -4.35 9.71 0.78
N ARG A 386 -5.27 10.27 1.57
CA ARG A 386 -5.38 10.05 3.01
C ARG A 386 -6.49 9.07 3.33
N PRO A 387 -6.25 8.05 4.17
CA PRO A 387 -7.29 7.12 4.62
C PRO A 387 -8.47 7.81 5.28
N LEU A 388 -9.58 7.07 5.36
CA LEU A 388 -10.74 7.39 6.17
C LEU A 388 -10.79 6.41 7.34
N ILE A 389 -10.57 6.93 8.56
CA ILE A 389 -10.53 6.12 9.79
C ILE A 389 -11.23 6.89 10.89
N GLY A 390 -12.30 6.32 11.46
CA GLY A 390 -13.02 6.93 12.57
C GLY A 390 -14.53 6.79 12.48
N PRO A 391 -15.30 7.57 13.26
CA PRO A 391 -16.75 7.48 13.32
C PRO A 391 -17.42 7.96 12.02
N LEU A 392 -18.57 7.34 11.73
CA LEU A 392 -19.51 7.73 10.70
C LEU A 392 -20.74 8.42 11.35
N PRO A 393 -21.63 9.05 10.54
CA PRO A 393 -22.75 9.83 11.08
C PRO A 393 -23.75 9.05 11.96
N ILE A 394 -23.95 7.76 11.73
CA ILE A 394 -24.79 6.91 12.55
C ILE A 394 -24.00 6.49 13.80
N GLU A 395 -24.54 6.75 14.98
CA GLU A 395 -23.87 6.44 16.25
C GLU A 395 -23.55 4.94 16.36
N GLY A 396 -22.30 4.61 16.72
CA GLY A 396 -21.79 3.26 16.78
C GLY A 396 -21.32 2.71 15.42
N THR A 397 -21.29 3.52 14.37
CA THR A 397 -20.72 3.09 13.09
C THR A 397 -19.39 3.78 12.82
N TYR A 398 -18.46 3.03 12.20
CA TYR A 398 -17.09 3.44 11.98
C TYR A 398 -16.61 2.99 10.60
N ILE A 399 -15.55 3.63 10.11
CA ILE A 399 -14.90 3.31 8.86
C ILE A 399 -13.40 3.09 9.04
N SER A 400 -12.83 2.14 8.30
CA SER A 400 -11.40 1.93 8.10
C SER A 400 -11.15 1.59 6.64
N SER A 401 -10.89 2.60 5.80
CA SER A 401 -10.87 2.45 4.34
C SER A 401 -10.03 3.51 3.64
N ALA A 402 -10.02 3.46 2.31
CA ALA A 402 -9.34 4.40 1.43
C ALA A 402 -7.82 4.46 1.66
N TYR A 403 -7.21 3.31 1.85
CA TYR A 403 -5.77 3.17 2.07
C TYR A 403 -4.93 3.27 0.79
N SER A 404 -5.55 3.56 -0.35
CA SER A 404 -4.84 3.66 -1.64
C SER A 404 -3.97 2.41 -1.93
N GLY A 405 -2.75 2.57 -2.44
CA GLY A 405 -1.78 1.50 -2.67
C GLY A 405 -0.90 1.15 -1.45
N PHE A 406 -1.11 1.80 -0.30
CA PHE A 406 -0.26 1.62 0.89
C PHE A 406 -0.98 0.95 2.08
N GLY A 407 -2.05 0.22 1.82
CA GLY A 407 -2.85 -0.44 2.86
C GLY A 407 -2.06 -1.39 3.76
N VAL A 408 -1.06 -2.09 3.23
CA VAL A 408 -0.21 -3.00 4.00
C VAL A 408 0.54 -2.24 5.09
N MET A 409 1.28 -1.19 4.70
CA MET A 409 2.07 -0.41 5.65
C MET A 409 1.21 0.40 6.63
N ALA A 410 -0.01 0.78 6.26
CA ALA A 410 -0.90 1.61 7.05
C ALA A 410 -1.84 0.82 7.97
N SER A 411 -1.99 -0.48 7.74
CA SER A 411 -3.03 -1.29 8.38
C SER A 411 -2.90 -1.33 9.91
N CYS A 412 -1.69 -1.42 10.45
CA CYS A 412 -1.47 -1.51 11.89
C CYS A 412 -1.88 -0.21 12.60
N ALA A 413 -1.37 0.95 12.16
CA ALA A 413 -1.78 2.23 12.75
C ALA A 413 -3.27 2.52 12.49
N GLY A 414 -3.81 2.08 11.34
CA GLY A 414 -5.23 2.20 11.05
C GLY A 414 -6.10 1.42 12.01
N GLY A 415 -5.71 0.19 12.33
CA GLY A 415 -6.39 -0.64 13.32
C GLY A 415 -6.28 -0.09 14.74
N ASP A 416 -5.07 0.35 15.16
CA ASP A 416 -4.84 0.99 16.47
C ASP A 416 -5.68 2.28 16.61
N LEU A 417 -5.66 3.16 15.61
CA LEU A 417 -6.44 4.39 15.61
C LEU A 417 -7.95 4.12 15.69
N LEU A 418 -8.44 3.17 14.90
CA LEU A 418 -9.85 2.79 14.92
C LEU A 418 -10.27 2.21 16.26
N ALA A 419 -9.44 1.33 16.85
CA ALA A 419 -9.71 0.75 18.16
C ALA A 419 -9.80 1.84 19.24
N ARG A 420 -8.94 2.86 19.20
CA ARG A 420 -9.01 4.03 20.11
C ARG A 420 -10.32 4.82 19.94
N HIS A 421 -10.77 5.04 18.70
CA HIS A 421 -12.06 5.67 18.46
C HIS A 421 -13.24 4.89 19.07
N ILE A 422 -13.23 3.56 18.93
CA ILE A 422 -14.30 2.69 19.43
C ILE A 422 -14.31 2.62 20.96
N THR A 423 -13.13 2.57 21.57
CA THR A 423 -12.98 2.41 23.03
C THR A 423 -12.96 3.73 23.81
N GLY A 424 -12.90 4.88 23.13
CA GLY A 424 -12.76 6.19 23.76
C GLY A 424 -11.37 6.42 24.37
N SER A 425 -10.36 5.67 23.92
CA SER A 425 -8.97 5.85 24.37
C SER A 425 -8.35 7.13 23.79
N PRO A 426 -7.29 7.69 24.43
CA PRO A 426 -6.63 8.89 23.92
C PRO A 426 -6.22 8.78 22.47
N LEU A 427 -6.60 9.76 21.67
CA LEU A 427 -6.29 9.84 20.25
C LEU A 427 -4.94 10.54 20.01
N PRO A 428 -4.13 10.09 19.05
CA PRO A 428 -2.93 10.80 18.65
C PRO A 428 -3.27 12.10 17.90
N ASP A 429 -2.33 13.05 17.89
CA ASP A 429 -2.52 14.38 17.27
C ASP A 429 -2.87 14.32 15.79
N TYR A 430 -2.45 13.27 15.10
CA TYR A 430 -2.77 13.09 13.68
C TYR A 430 -4.20 12.56 13.42
N ALA A 431 -4.94 12.12 14.44
CA ALA A 431 -6.26 11.50 14.26
C ALA A 431 -7.26 12.35 13.47
N PRO A 432 -7.36 13.69 13.67
CA PRO A 432 -8.30 14.52 12.92
C PRO A 432 -8.09 14.48 11.39
N ALA A 433 -6.84 14.25 10.94
CA ALA A 433 -6.51 14.19 9.52
C ALA A 433 -7.12 12.99 8.78
N PHE A 434 -7.65 12.00 9.51
CA PHE A 434 -8.24 10.78 8.94
C PHE A 434 -9.76 10.68 9.08
N LEU A 435 -10.39 11.65 9.77
CA LEU A 435 -11.83 11.68 9.94
C LEU A 435 -12.57 12.04 8.63
N LEU A 436 -13.74 11.46 8.43
CA LEU A 436 -14.64 11.90 7.35
C LEU A 436 -15.04 13.37 7.50
N SER A 437 -15.23 13.85 8.73
CA SER A 437 -15.58 15.23 9.05
C SER A 437 -14.54 16.28 8.64
N ARG A 438 -13.28 15.87 8.31
CA ARG A 438 -12.25 16.79 7.80
C ARG A 438 -12.72 17.58 6.56
N TYR A 439 -13.58 16.99 5.74
CA TYR A 439 -14.12 17.65 4.56
C TYR A 439 -15.17 18.73 4.87
N LEU A 440 -15.61 18.84 6.12
CA LEU A 440 -16.48 19.91 6.59
C LEU A 440 -15.69 21.15 7.06
N ASP A 441 -14.40 20.98 7.34
CA ASP A 441 -13.50 22.06 7.76
C ASP A 441 -13.09 22.92 6.53
N PRO A 442 -13.42 24.24 6.53
CA PRO A 442 -13.02 25.15 5.45
C PRO A 442 -11.51 25.26 5.27
N ALA A 443 -10.72 25.17 6.37
CA ALA A 443 -9.27 25.23 6.31
C ALA A 443 -8.71 23.99 5.61
N TYR A 444 -9.26 22.82 5.88
CA TYR A 444 -8.88 21.59 5.19
C TYR A 444 -9.25 21.61 3.70
N ARG A 445 -10.40 22.17 3.34
CA ARG A 445 -10.79 22.32 1.94
C ARG A 445 -9.82 23.23 1.18
N ALA A 446 -9.44 24.36 1.78
CA ALA A 446 -8.45 25.27 1.19
C ALA A 446 -7.08 24.60 1.01
N LEU A 447 -6.65 23.79 2.00
CA LEU A 447 -5.44 22.98 1.91
C LEU A 447 -5.54 21.97 0.77
N LEU A 448 -6.68 21.29 0.63
CA LEU A 448 -6.93 20.30 -0.40
C LEU A 448 -6.89 20.88 -1.81
N ASP A 449 -7.42 22.10 -2.00
CA ASP A 449 -7.38 22.81 -3.27
C ASP A 449 -5.96 23.25 -3.68
N ALA A 450 -5.11 23.53 -2.68
CA ALA A 450 -3.69 23.85 -2.88
C ALA A 450 -2.79 22.60 -3.00
N TRP A 451 -3.32 21.43 -2.68
CA TRP A 451 -2.59 20.17 -2.65
C TRP A 451 -2.53 19.53 -4.03
N GLY A 452 -1.72 19.85 -4.89
CA GLY A 452 -1.62 19.23 -6.22
C GLY A 452 -1.68 17.69 -6.20
N ASP A 453 -1.66 17.06 -7.35
CA ASP A 453 -1.74 15.59 -7.53
C ASP A 453 -0.52 14.81 -6.98
N GLY A 454 0.33 15.48 -6.21
CA GLY A 454 1.56 14.96 -5.64
C GLY A 454 1.33 14.02 -4.48
N GLY A 455 0.98 12.80 -4.72
CA GLY A 455 0.64 12.02 -3.56
C GLY A 455 1.06 10.57 -3.51
N GLN A 456 1.25 9.90 -4.58
CA GLN A 456 1.59 8.49 -4.52
C GLN A 456 2.84 8.22 -5.35
N LEU A 457 3.94 7.97 -4.67
CA LEU A 457 5.13 7.33 -5.20
C LEU A 457 5.21 5.91 -4.66
#